data_2696ffaa1a1380916f1da65e9de3c137
#
_entry.id   2696ffaa1a1380916f1da65e9de3c137
#
_cell.length_a   1.000
_cell.length_b   1.000
_cell.length_c   1.000
_cell.angle_alpha   90.00
_cell.angle_beta   90.00
_cell.angle_gamma   90.00
#
_symmetry.space_group_name_H-M   'P 1'
#
loop_
_entity.id
_entity.type
_entity.pdbx_description
1 polymer ?
#
loop_
_entity_poly.entity_id
_entity_poly.type
_entity_poly.pdbx_seq_one_letter_code
_entity_poly.pdbx_strand_id
1 'polypeptide(L)'
;MLRLGSRTGYDIKQKIEISTRFFWGASYGQIYPELKRLASTGLVEAEQDPRGGVKRTAYRLTPEGERVLHEWLTDRGHQLFEMRDEGLLKIFFGDLLTDEELLENVRARREWCERTLELFCGIDDMTVTGWGPRESPTEALHYGLELMEWMRDWYARKERELTARARRDRRAETTAPPPR
;
A
#
# COMPACT_ATOMS: atom_id res chain seq x y z
N MET A 1 11.67 2.44 -10.10
CA MET A 1 12.41 3.31 -9.15
C MET A 1 13.71 3.86 -9.75
N LEU A 2 14.61 3.05 -10.32
CA LEU A 2 15.83 3.56 -10.99
C LEU A 2 15.50 4.59 -12.08
N ARG A 3 14.49 4.35 -12.90
CA ARG A 3 14.01 5.30 -13.93
C ARG A 3 13.53 6.64 -13.35
N LEU A 4 13.10 6.65 -12.09
CA LEU A 4 12.65 7.83 -11.33
C LEU A 4 13.77 8.49 -10.52
N GLY A 5 15.04 8.21 -10.85
CA GLY A 5 16.21 8.84 -10.25
C GLY A 5 16.73 8.22 -8.95
N SER A 6 16.12 7.14 -8.44
CA SER A 6 16.73 6.38 -7.33
C SER A 6 18.01 5.71 -7.81
N ARG A 7 19.08 5.79 -7.03
CA ARG A 7 20.37 5.24 -7.40
C ARG A 7 20.81 4.08 -6.54
N THR A 8 20.41 4.04 -5.29
CA THR A 8 20.81 3.00 -4.33
C THR A 8 19.61 2.18 -3.87
N GLY A 9 19.85 1.01 -3.29
CA GLY A 9 18.78 0.22 -2.68
C GLY A 9 18.08 0.97 -1.54
N TYR A 10 18.80 1.86 -0.86
CA TYR A 10 18.20 2.75 0.14
C TYR A 10 17.24 3.76 -0.50
N ASP A 11 17.66 4.47 -1.57
CA ASP A 11 16.81 5.44 -2.27
C ASP A 11 15.55 4.77 -2.82
N ILE A 12 15.70 3.55 -3.38
CA ILE A 12 14.58 2.74 -3.85
C ILE A 12 13.58 2.48 -2.72
N LYS A 13 14.08 2.05 -1.54
CA LYS A 13 13.22 1.78 -0.38
C LYS A 13 12.51 3.05 0.08
N GLN A 14 13.23 4.17 0.21
CA GLN A 14 12.62 5.45 0.60
C GLN A 14 11.53 5.88 -0.40
N LYS A 15 11.79 5.74 -1.69
CA LYS A 15 10.81 6.09 -2.72
C LYS A 15 9.58 5.16 -2.68
N ILE A 16 9.75 3.85 -2.46
CA ILE A 16 8.65 2.90 -2.28
C ILE A 16 7.77 3.31 -1.09
N GLU A 17 8.37 3.72 0.04
CA GLU A 17 7.63 4.06 1.26
C GLU A 17 6.67 5.24 1.08
N ILE A 18 7.00 6.18 0.21
CA ILE A 18 6.16 7.36 -0.07
C ILE A 18 5.36 7.23 -1.37
N SER A 19 5.37 6.07 -2.04
CA SER A 19 4.69 5.88 -3.32
C SER A 19 3.95 4.55 -3.42
N THR A 20 4.65 3.52 -3.88
CA THR A 20 4.04 2.25 -4.28
C THR A 20 3.74 1.29 -3.13
N ARG A 21 4.19 1.56 -1.90
CA ARG A 21 4.07 0.63 -0.75
C ARG A 21 2.65 0.14 -0.51
N PHE A 22 1.64 0.92 -0.88
CA PHE A 22 0.22 0.62 -0.63
C PHE A 22 -0.37 -0.42 -1.58
N PHE A 23 0.31 -0.65 -2.73
CA PHE A 23 -0.10 -1.65 -3.72
C PHE A 23 1.07 -2.52 -4.20
N TRP A 24 2.31 -2.07 -4.04
CA TRP A 24 3.53 -2.81 -4.40
C TRP A 24 4.67 -2.46 -3.45
N GLY A 25 4.65 -3.05 -2.27
CA GLY A 25 5.71 -2.89 -1.28
C GLY A 25 6.90 -3.81 -1.53
N ALA A 26 8.10 -3.40 -1.10
CA ALA A 26 9.27 -4.25 -1.09
C ALA A 26 10.13 -3.99 0.15
N SER A 27 10.67 -5.06 0.74
CA SER A 27 11.61 -5.00 1.85
C SER A 27 13.05 -4.86 1.35
N TYR A 28 13.96 -4.44 2.23
CA TYR A 28 15.40 -4.47 1.91
C TYR A 28 15.88 -5.87 1.51
N GLY A 29 15.33 -6.93 2.16
CA GLY A 29 15.62 -8.32 1.83
C GLY A 29 15.21 -8.74 0.42
N GLN A 30 14.29 -8.02 -0.22
CA GLN A 30 13.88 -8.21 -1.61
C GLN A 30 14.65 -7.28 -2.56
N ILE A 31 14.84 -6.02 -2.19
CA ILE A 31 15.47 -5.01 -3.04
C ILE A 31 16.91 -5.36 -3.36
N TYR A 32 17.74 -5.68 -2.35
CA TYR A 32 19.17 -5.91 -2.58
C TYR A 32 19.49 -7.17 -3.38
N PRO A 33 18.85 -8.34 -3.13
CA PRO A 33 19.03 -9.51 -3.99
C PRO A 33 18.59 -9.25 -5.43
N GLU A 34 17.48 -8.53 -5.62
CA GLU A 34 16.97 -8.21 -6.95
C GLU A 34 17.92 -7.27 -7.72
N LEU A 35 18.47 -6.25 -7.09
CA LEU A 35 19.47 -5.38 -7.69
C LEU A 35 20.72 -6.16 -8.12
N LYS A 36 21.17 -7.12 -7.31
CA LYS A 36 22.29 -8.01 -7.65
C LYS A 36 21.93 -8.90 -8.84
N ARG A 37 20.72 -9.47 -8.88
CA ARG A 37 20.23 -10.28 -10.00
C ARG A 37 20.18 -9.46 -11.29
N LEU A 38 19.63 -8.26 -11.25
CA LEU A 38 19.56 -7.37 -12.40
C LEU A 38 20.96 -6.97 -12.91
N ALA A 39 21.92 -6.78 -12.00
CA ALA A 39 23.30 -6.51 -12.37
C ALA A 39 23.99 -7.72 -13.03
N SER A 40 23.75 -8.93 -12.49
CA SER A 40 24.32 -10.16 -13.07
C SER A 40 23.75 -10.50 -14.46
N THR A 41 22.55 -10.02 -14.76
CA THR A 41 21.92 -10.19 -16.09
C THR A 41 22.16 -9.01 -17.04
N GLY A 42 22.97 -8.03 -16.64
CA GLY A 42 23.31 -6.88 -17.48
C GLY A 42 22.18 -5.86 -17.69
N LEU A 43 21.09 -5.97 -16.93
CA LEU A 43 19.95 -5.02 -17.02
C LEU A 43 20.20 -3.73 -16.25
N VAL A 44 21.11 -3.76 -15.26
CA VAL A 44 21.61 -2.58 -14.57
C VAL A 44 23.12 -2.65 -14.45
N GLU A 45 23.76 -1.49 -14.44
CA GLU A 45 25.17 -1.30 -14.10
C GLU A 45 25.27 -0.94 -12.63
N ALA A 46 26.26 -1.53 -11.93
CA ALA A 46 26.56 -1.29 -10.52
C ALA A 46 27.90 -0.54 -10.41
N GLU A 47 27.90 0.63 -9.81
CA GLU A 47 29.09 1.45 -9.59
C GLU A 47 29.26 1.72 -8.08
N GLN A 48 30.51 1.80 -7.61
CA GLN A 48 30.74 2.27 -6.24
C GLN A 48 30.42 3.75 -6.14
N ASP A 49 29.52 4.13 -5.21
CA ASP A 49 29.22 5.55 -4.98
C ASP A 49 30.26 6.14 -4.00
N PRO A 50 31.11 7.08 -4.45
CA PRO A 50 32.12 7.70 -3.61
C PRO A 50 31.56 8.70 -2.59
N ARG A 51 30.26 9.03 -2.64
CA ARG A 51 29.62 10.02 -1.78
C ARG A 51 29.27 9.45 -0.41
N GLY A 52 30.20 9.58 0.53
CA GLY A 52 30.00 9.26 1.96
C GLY A 52 30.75 8.02 2.42
N GLY A 53 31.37 8.09 3.59
CA GLY A 53 32.30 7.14 4.19
C GLY A 53 31.85 5.67 4.39
N VAL A 54 30.71 5.27 3.84
CA VAL A 54 30.23 3.89 3.76
C VAL A 54 30.19 3.49 2.29
N LYS A 55 30.80 2.35 1.96
CA LYS A 55 30.74 1.77 0.61
C LYS A 55 29.28 1.54 0.18
N ARG A 56 28.74 2.44 -0.63
CA ARG A 56 27.40 2.30 -1.22
C ARG A 56 27.55 1.90 -2.68
N THR A 57 26.68 1.02 -3.16
CA THR A 57 26.59 0.68 -4.58
C THR A 57 25.44 1.47 -5.20
N ALA A 58 25.76 2.26 -6.22
CA ALA A 58 24.79 2.92 -7.07
C ALA A 58 24.48 2.02 -8.26
N TYR A 59 23.25 2.08 -8.73
CA TYR A 59 22.73 1.31 -9.86
C TYR A 59 22.13 2.23 -10.91
N ARG A 60 22.28 1.87 -12.17
CA ARG A 60 21.75 2.57 -13.33
C ARG A 60 21.20 1.55 -14.32
N LEU A 61 20.06 1.84 -14.95
CA LEU A 61 19.55 1.04 -16.05
C LEU A 61 20.54 1.06 -17.21
N THR A 62 20.77 -0.09 -17.84
CA THR A 62 21.44 -0.20 -19.13
C THR A 62 20.43 0.04 -20.26
N PRO A 63 20.87 0.28 -21.51
CA PRO A 63 19.96 0.30 -22.66
C PRO A 63 19.14 -0.98 -22.79
N GLU A 64 19.71 -2.14 -22.49
CA GLU A 64 19.01 -3.41 -22.45
C GLU A 64 17.99 -3.47 -21.31
N GLY A 65 18.33 -2.95 -20.12
CA GLY A 65 17.40 -2.83 -19.01
C GLY A 65 16.21 -1.91 -19.32
N GLU A 66 16.43 -0.83 -20.04
CA GLU A 66 15.35 0.05 -20.51
C GLU A 66 14.44 -0.66 -21.53
N ARG A 67 15.02 -1.43 -22.45
CA ARG A 67 14.26 -2.21 -23.42
C ARG A 67 13.38 -3.26 -22.73
N VAL A 68 13.94 -4.04 -21.83
CA VAL A 68 13.20 -5.08 -21.06
C VAL A 68 12.11 -4.44 -20.19
N LEU A 69 12.39 -3.30 -19.56
CA LEU A 69 11.37 -2.56 -18.80
C LEU A 69 10.23 -2.10 -19.71
N HIS A 70 10.54 -1.60 -20.90
CA HIS A 70 9.52 -1.18 -21.85
C HIS A 70 8.66 -2.35 -22.34
N GLU A 71 9.27 -3.48 -22.65
CA GLU A 71 8.55 -4.71 -23.03
C GLU A 71 7.60 -5.17 -21.94
N TRP A 72 8.05 -5.20 -20.68
CA TRP A 72 7.18 -5.53 -19.56
C TRP A 72 6.01 -4.53 -19.40
N LEU A 73 6.24 -3.24 -19.56
CA LEU A 73 5.20 -2.21 -19.46
C LEU A 73 4.17 -2.30 -20.59
N THR A 74 4.54 -2.84 -21.76
CA THR A 74 3.65 -3.00 -22.91
C THR A 74 3.02 -4.38 -23.01
N ASP A 75 3.45 -5.32 -22.18
CA ASP A 75 2.85 -6.65 -22.12
C ASP A 75 1.41 -6.54 -21.58
N ARG A 76 0.47 -7.12 -22.34
CA ARG A 76 -0.96 -7.17 -22.00
C ARG A 76 -1.38 -8.50 -21.41
N GLY A 77 -0.42 -9.33 -21.03
CA GLY A 77 -0.64 -10.63 -20.41
C GLY A 77 -1.30 -10.55 -19.04
N HIS A 78 -1.12 -11.56 -18.22
CA HIS A 78 -1.71 -11.61 -16.90
C HIS A 78 -1.19 -10.50 -16.00
N GLN A 79 -2.11 -9.66 -15.53
CA GLN A 79 -1.82 -8.67 -14.48
C GLN A 79 -2.06 -9.33 -13.13
N LEU A 80 -1.01 -9.41 -12.32
CA LEU A 80 -1.13 -9.90 -10.95
C LEU A 80 -1.94 -8.90 -10.12
N PHE A 81 -3.01 -9.38 -9.49
CA PHE A 81 -3.71 -8.66 -8.43
C PHE A 81 -3.71 -9.51 -7.16
N GLU A 82 -3.09 -9.01 -6.11
CA GLU A 82 -3.05 -9.64 -4.80
C GLU A 82 -3.41 -8.60 -3.73
N MET A 83 -4.42 -8.89 -2.92
CA MET A 83 -4.84 -8.04 -1.82
C MET A 83 -4.63 -8.78 -0.50
N ARG A 84 -3.86 -8.17 0.40
CA ARG A 84 -3.65 -8.65 1.78
C ARG A 84 -4.19 -7.60 2.74
N ASP A 85 -5.43 -7.79 3.18
CA ASP A 85 -6.11 -6.92 4.13
C ASP A 85 -6.47 -7.70 5.40
N GLU A 86 -5.70 -7.49 6.46
CA GLU A 86 -5.94 -8.13 7.77
C GLU A 86 -7.27 -7.68 8.38
N GLY A 87 -7.69 -6.43 8.16
CA GLY A 87 -8.99 -5.94 8.65
C GLY A 87 -10.15 -6.69 8.00
N LEU A 88 -10.08 -6.93 6.68
CA LEU A 88 -11.08 -7.71 5.97
C LEU A 88 -11.04 -9.19 6.38
N LEU A 89 -9.84 -9.74 6.63
CA LEU A 89 -9.68 -11.12 7.14
C LEU A 89 -10.32 -11.28 8.53
N LYS A 90 -10.16 -10.31 9.43
CA LYS A 90 -10.82 -10.31 10.74
C LYS A 90 -12.34 -10.24 10.62
N ILE A 91 -12.87 -9.49 9.67
CA ILE A 91 -14.31 -9.46 9.38
C ILE A 91 -14.80 -10.79 8.83
N PHE A 92 -14.02 -11.46 7.98
CA PHE A 92 -14.35 -12.77 7.42
C PHE A 92 -14.56 -13.84 8.52
N PHE A 93 -13.78 -13.77 9.60
CA PHE A 93 -13.93 -14.62 10.78
C PHE A 93 -14.71 -13.95 11.92
N GLY A 94 -15.54 -12.97 11.61
CA GLY A 94 -16.26 -12.16 12.60
C GLY A 94 -17.34 -12.92 13.39
N ASP A 95 -17.73 -14.10 12.95
CA ASP A 95 -18.60 -15.02 13.69
C ASP A 95 -17.97 -15.59 14.96
N LEU A 96 -16.64 -15.51 15.09
CA LEU A 96 -15.88 -15.88 16.28
C LEU A 96 -15.77 -14.74 17.31
N LEU A 97 -16.29 -13.56 17.00
CA LEU A 97 -16.18 -12.35 17.80
C LEU A 97 -17.56 -11.94 18.35
N THR A 98 -17.56 -11.27 19.48
CA THR A 98 -18.73 -10.52 19.92
C THR A 98 -18.98 -9.31 19.00
N ASP A 99 -20.20 -8.78 19.01
CA ASP A 99 -20.51 -7.57 18.21
C ASP A 99 -19.66 -6.37 18.62
N GLU A 100 -19.32 -6.23 19.89
CA GLU A 100 -18.42 -5.20 20.39
C GLU A 100 -16.99 -5.36 19.84
N GLU A 101 -16.42 -6.56 19.88
CA GLU A 101 -15.07 -6.83 19.36
C GLU A 101 -15.00 -6.62 17.84
N LEU A 102 -16.03 -7.05 17.11
CA LEU A 102 -16.13 -6.81 15.67
C LEU A 102 -16.25 -5.32 15.36
N LEU A 103 -17.04 -4.58 16.14
CA LEU A 103 -17.20 -3.14 16.02
C LEU A 103 -15.87 -2.40 16.24
N GLU A 104 -15.07 -2.80 17.23
CA GLU A 104 -13.73 -2.24 17.47
C GLU A 104 -12.79 -2.46 16.27
N ASN A 105 -12.78 -3.67 15.69
CA ASN A 105 -12.00 -3.97 14.51
C ASN A 105 -12.42 -3.09 13.30
N VAL A 106 -13.72 -2.90 13.10
CA VAL A 106 -14.28 -2.06 12.02
C VAL A 106 -13.90 -0.60 12.22
N ARG A 107 -13.98 -0.07 13.44
CA ARG A 107 -13.57 1.30 13.79
C ARG A 107 -12.08 1.52 13.54
N ALA A 108 -11.25 0.63 14.07
CA ALA A 108 -9.80 0.72 13.89
C ALA A 108 -9.40 0.75 12.40
N ARG A 109 -10.12 -0.02 11.57
CA ARG A 109 -9.86 -0.03 10.12
C ARG A 109 -10.33 1.24 9.43
N ARG A 110 -11.50 1.78 9.80
CA ARG A 110 -11.98 3.08 9.31
C ARG A 110 -10.98 4.20 9.64
N GLU A 111 -10.53 4.28 10.88
CA GLU A 111 -9.54 5.26 11.32
C GLU A 111 -8.20 5.11 10.60
N TRP A 112 -7.80 3.88 10.29
CA TRP A 112 -6.61 3.64 9.46
C TRP A 112 -6.79 4.22 8.04
N CYS A 113 -7.97 4.07 7.43
CA CYS A 113 -8.27 4.67 6.13
C CYS A 113 -8.22 6.20 6.20
N GLU A 114 -8.77 6.82 7.24
CA GLU A 114 -8.74 8.26 7.46
C GLU A 114 -7.30 8.79 7.57
N ARG A 115 -6.46 8.17 8.41
CA ARG A 115 -5.03 8.54 8.52
C ARG A 115 -4.26 8.34 7.20
N THR A 116 -4.65 7.32 6.42
CA THR A 116 -4.01 7.08 5.12
C THR A 116 -4.43 8.12 4.09
N LEU A 117 -5.69 8.56 4.11
CA LEU A 117 -6.17 9.68 3.29
C LEU A 117 -5.43 10.98 3.60
N GLU A 118 -5.29 11.34 4.88
CA GLU A 118 -4.51 12.51 5.29
C GLU A 118 -3.08 12.47 4.76
N LEU A 119 -2.44 11.29 4.84
CA LEU A 119 -1.11 11.08 4.28
C LEU A 119 -1.08 11.27 2.75
N PHE A 120 -2.05 10.73 2.03
CA PHE A 120 -2.13 10.84 0.57
C PHE A 120 -2.41 12.28 0.12
N CYS A 121 -3.29 13.01 0.81
CA CYS A 121 -3.51 14.43 0.56
C CYS A 121 -2.22 15.24 0.76
N GLY A 122 -1.44 14.95 1.81
CA GLY A 122 -0.15 15.59 2.03
C GLY A 122 0.89 15.28 0.94
N ILE A 123 0.83 14.13 0.29
CA ILE A 123 1.70 13.78 -0.84
C ILE A 123 1.29 14.57 -2.09
N ASP A 124 -0.01 14.71 -2.34
CA ASP A 124 -0.55 15.48 -3.48
C ASP A 124 -0.13 16.95 -3.39
N ASP A 125 -0.25 17.56 -2.23
CA ASP A 125 0.17 18.94 -1.95
C ASP A 125 1.69 19.17 -2.12
N MET A 126 2.52 18.20 -1.77
CA MET A 126 3.98 18.27 -1.85
C MET A 126 4.55 18.06 -3.26
N THR A 127 3.68 17.86 -4.22
CA THR A 127 3.97 17.64 -5.62
C THR A 127 4.76 16.39 -5.97
N VAL A 128 4.08 15.47 -6.50
CA VAL A 128 4.55 14.44 -7.41
C VAL A 128 5.28 15.02 -8.65
N THR A 129 5.27 16.33 -8.83
CA THR A 129 5.87 17.10 -9.96
C THR A 129 7.36 16.85 -10.16
N GLY A 130 8.09 16.29 -9.18
CA GLY A 130 9.51 15.92 -9.35
C GLY A 130 9.75 14.45 -9.74
N TRP A 131 8.72 13.65 -9.97
CA TRP A 131 8.87 12.19 -10.13
C TRP A 131 8.97 11.73 -11.59
N GLY A 132 8.92 12.63 -12.54
CA GLY A 132 9.10 12.34 -13.96
C GLY A 132 8.31 13.28 -14.86
N PRO A 133 8.53 13.21 -16.18
CA PRO A 133 7.92 14.11 -17.16
C PRO A 133 6.45 13.79 -17.49
N ARG A 134 5.83 12.84 -16.82
CA ARG A 134 4.44 12.40 -17.07
C ARG A 134 3.65 12.30 -15.77
N GLU A 135 2.35 12.46 -15.87
CA GLU A 135 1.37 12.45 -14.78
C GLU A 135 1.12 11.06 -14.15
N SER A 136 1.72 9.99 -14.69
CA SER A 136 1.45 8.61 -14.27
C SER A 136 1.60 8.31 -12.77
N PRO A 137 2.58 8.88 -12.03
CA PRO A 137 2.61 8.73 -10.56
C PRO A 137 1.44 9.41 -9.86
N THR A 138 0.94 10.52 -10.41
CA THR A 138 -0.23 11.25 -9.91
C THR A 138 -1.50 10.41 -10.09
N GLU A 139 -1.67 9.75 -11.24
CA GLU A 139 -2.79 8.83 -11.47
C GLU A 139 -2.82 7.67 -10.47
N ALA A 140 -1.66 7.11 -10.13
CA ALA A 140 -1.58 6.06 -9.10
C ALA A 140 -1.94 6.60 -7.70
N LEU A 141 -1.62 7.86 -7.39
CA LEU A 141 -2.03 8.51 -6.15
C LEU A 141 -3.54 8.75 -6.12
N HIS A 142 -4.13 9.27 -7.21
CA HIS A 142 -5.57 9.47 -7.33
C HIS A 142 -6.34 8.16 -7.14
N TYR A 143 -5.89 7.08 -7.78
CA TYR A 143 -6.45 5.75 -7.55
C TYR A 143 -6.38 5.36 -6.06
N GLY A 144 -5.26 5.63 -5.39
CA GLY A 144 -5.11 5.36 -3.96
C GLY A 144 -6.05 6.18 -3.09
N LEU A 145 -6.25 7.47 -3.40
CA LEU A 145 -7.20 8.36 -2.72
C LEU A 145 -8.63 7.83 -2.84
N GLU A 146 -9.10 7.57 -4.06
CA GLU A 146 -10.44 7.06 -4.32
C GLU A 146 -10.69 5.70 -3.64
N LEU A 147 -9.70 4.80 -3.67
CA LEU A 147 -9.79 3.51 -2.99
C LEU A 147 -9.92 3.67 -1.47
N MET A 148 -9.13 4.55 -0.86
CA MET A 148 -9.18 4.79 0.59
C MET A 148 -10.48 5.47 1.00
N GLU A 149 -11.02 6.39 0.19
CA GLU A 149 -12.32 7.00 0.40
C GLU A 149 -13.43 5.96 0.38
N TRP A 150 -13.44 5.11 -0.64
CA TRP A 150 -14.41 4.03 -0.75
C TRP A 150 -14.33 3.07 0.45
N MET A 151 -13.12 2.67 0.85
CA MET A 151 -12.91 1.81 2.01
C MET A 151 -13.40 2.47 3.31
N ARG A 152 -13.02 3.72 3.58
CA ARG A 152 -13.50 4.50 4.73
C ARG A 152 -15.02 4.50 4.81
N ASP A 153 -15.68 4.80 3.71
CA ASP A 153 -17.14 4.91 3.64
C ASP A 153 -17.81 3.53 3.82
N TRP A 154 -17.19 2.48 3.30
CA TRP A 154 -17.66 1.12 3.51
C TRP A 154 -17.58 0.73 4.99
N TYR A 155 -16.44 0.98 5.65
CA TYR A 155 -16.26 0.70 7.07
C TYR A 155 -17.17 1.58 7.95
N ALA A 156 -17.40 2.82 7.58
CA ALA A 156 -18.35 3.71 8.27
C ALA A 156 -19.81 3.20 8.18
N ARG A 157 -20.22 2.66 7.05
CA ARG A 157 -21.53 1.99 6.91
C ARG A 157 -21.61 0.76 7.81
N LYS A 158 -20.57 -0.07 7.78
CA LYS A 158 -20.50 -1.29 8.59
C LYS A 158 -20.52 -1.00 10.09
N GLU A 159 -19.85 0.04 10.54
CA GLU A 159 -19.88 0.52 11.92
C GLU A 159 -21.31 0.91 12.34
N ARG A 160 -22.04 1.63 11.51
CA ARG A 160 -23.44 2.00 11.78
C ARG A 160 -24.34 0.77 11.90
N GLU A 161 -24.20 -0.20 11.01
CA GLU A 161 -24.95 -1.46 11.02
C GLU A 161 -24.74 -2.25 12.30
N LEU A 162 -23.47 -2.46 12.69
CA LEU A 162 -23.09 -3.19 13.90
C LEU A 162 -23.57 -2.45 15.17
N THR A 163 -23.42 -1.13 15.21
CA THR A 163 -23.92 -0.31 16.32
C THR A 163 -25.44 -0.43 16.47
N ALA A 164 -26.17 -0.43 15.35
CA ALA A 164 -27.63 -0.60 15.39
C ALA A 164 -28.04 -2.01 15.82
N ARG A 165 -27.28 -3.05 15.45
CA ARG A 165 -27.49 -4.43 15.86
C ARG A 165 -27.25 -4.58 17.37
N ALA A 166 -26.11 -4.17 17.90
CA ALA A 166 -25.78 -4.21 19.31
C ALA A 166 -26.81 -3.45 20.21
N ARG A 167 -27.39 -2.36 19.71
CA ARG A 167 -28.46 -1.64 20.41
C ARG A 167 -29.78 -2.42 20.44
N ARG A 168 -30.12 -3.16 19.37
CA ARG A 168 -31.31 -4.00 19.32
C ARG A 168 -31.20 -5.17 20.28
N ASP A 169 -30.05 -5.84 20.30
CA ASP A 169 -29.81 -7.02 21.14
C ASP A 169 -29.90 -6.65 22.63
N ARG A 170 -29.27 -5.56 23.05
CA ARG A 170 -29.40 -5.02 24.42
C ARG A 170 -30.83 -4.68 24.82
N ARG A 171 -31.63 -4.15 23.91
CA ARG A 171 -33.04 -3.87 24.18
C ARG A 171 -33.87 -5.16 24.34
N ALA A 172 -33.60 -6.17 23.52
CA ALA A 172 -34.25 -7.48 23.62
C ALA A 172 -33.94 -8.17 24.93
N GLU A 173 -32.69 -8.15 25.40
CA GLU A 173 -32.27 -8.69 26.68
C GLU A 173 -32.94 -7.98 27.85
N THR A 174 -33.07 -6.65 27.82
CA THR A 174 -33.73 -5.86 28.89
C THR A 174 -35.24 -6.10 28.96
N THR A 175 -35.86 -6.57 27.87
CA THR A 175 -37.32 -6.77 27.75
C THR A 175 -37.70 -8.24 28.01
N ALA A 176 -36.73 -9.15 28.09
CA ALA A 176 -36.98 -10.56 28.36
C ALA A 176 -37.49 -10.75 29.80
N PRO A 177 -38.57 -11.53 30.05
CA PRO A 177 -39.04 -11.81 31.39
C PRO A 177 -37.98 -12.64 32.13
N PRO A 178 -37.89 -12.51 33.48
CA PRO A 178 -36.93 -13.28 34.26
C PRO A 178 -37.17 -14.78 34.07
N PRO A 179 -36.12 -15.60 34.08
CA PRO A 179 -36.25 -17.05 33.97
C PRO A 179 -37.10 -17.58 35.12
N ARG A 180 -38.08 -18.46 34.80
CA ARG A 180 -38.94 -19.12 35.78
C ARG A 180 -38.17 -20.15 36.57
#